data_ba4a426ea0937ac52c52cc3adc75a7fe
#
_entry.id   ba4a426ea0937ac52c52cc3adc75a7fe
#
_cell.length_a   1.000
_cell.length_b   1.000
_cell.length_c   1.000
_cell.angle_alpha   90.00
_cell.angle_beta   90.00
_cell.angle_gamma   90.00
#
_symmetry.space_group_name_H-M   'P 1'
#
loop_
_entity.id
_entity.type
_entity.pdbx_description
1 polymer ?
#
loop_
_entity_poly.entity_id
_entity_poly.type
_entity_poly.pdbx_seq_one_letter_code
_entity_poly.pdbx_strand_id
1 'polypeptide(L)'
;MSKRILFLSNGHGEDLNASLVLKALREIAPNLETAAMPIVGEGNAYRKLDVPIIGPTQKLPSGGFNYIVVGRLLNPLTWGQDTNPVNFLRDLAAGLVGLTWRQIQAVRRYSQQCDLLFATGDIVPILFAYVTGKPFMAFLVSTSSYYTGRAVVPMLAMIALRSHRCRQVFTRDAFTAQDLQQRGLSKTLFAGYPIMDVLRPTGKDLKLKPEHPMIALLPGSRLPEALQNLGLQLQLCEAIAQRQPAQFQAALVPSITDERLQSLADQQGWRLEEAGHLVKGETHVFCHRDAFADILQCCSLAIGMAGTAVEQAVGLGKPVVQIVGSGPQFTYPFAEAQMRLLGPSIVTVGKRSATPALIAEAADKVVSILTDPDYTAQCVKNGRERVGEPGGSAQIARYLAD
;
A
#
# COMPACT_ATOMS: atom_id res chain seq x y z
N MET A 1 4.40 -15.33 -33.40
CA MET A 1 4.83 -15.68 -32.02
C MET A 1 4.04 -14.81 -31.07
N SER A 2 3.54 -15.36 -29.97
CA SER A 2 2.87 -14.56 -28.93
C SER A 2 3.87 -13.64 -28.26
N LYS A 3 3.50 -12.35 -28.06
CA LYS A 3 4.32 -11.38 -27.32
C LYS A 3 4.50 -11.85 -25.88
N ARG A 4 5.71 -11.76 -25.33
CA ARG A 4 6.05 -12.20 -23.98
C ARG A 4 6.50 -11.05 -23.11
N ILE A 5 5.88 -10.89 -21.93
CA ILE A 5 6.17 -9.81 -20.98
C ILE A 5 6.63 -10.37 -19.64
N LEU A 6 7.75 -9.85 -19.13
CA LEU A 6 8.27 -10.17 -17.81
C LEU A 6 7.99 -9.04 -16.83
N PHE A 7 7.25 -9.37 -15.76
CA PHE A 7 6.93 -8.44 -14.66
C PHE A 7 8.01 -8.53 -13.57
N LEU A 8 8.52 -7.38 -13.16
CA LEU A 8 9.53 -7.23 -12.10
C LEU A 8 8.96 -6.34 -11.00
N SER A 9 9.07 -6.74 -9.73
CA SER A 9 8.59 -5.95 -8.59
C SER A 9 9.44 -6.23 -7.34
N ASN A 10 9.47 -5.32 -6.37
CA ASN A 10 10.38 -5.42 -5.23
C ASN A 10 9.71 -5.18 -3.87
N GLY A 11 8.47 -5.64 -3.70
CA GLY A 11 7.78 -5.57 -2.42
C GLY A 11 6.32 -6.01 -2.52
N HIS A 12 5.68 -6.23 -1.38
CA HIS A 12 4.30 -6.73 -1.36
C HIS A 12 3.30 -5.77 -2.01
N GLY A 13 3.47 -4.46 -1.81
CA GLY A 13 2.63 -3.43 -2.43
C GLY A 13 2.88 -3.32 -3.93
N GLU A 14 4.12 -3.43 -4.33
CA GLU A 14 4.57 -3.43 -5.72
C GLU A 14 4.08 -4.70 -6.45
N ASP A 15 4.19 -5.88 -5.81
CA ASP A 15 3.66 -7.15 -6.32
C ASP A 15 2.15 -7.06 -6.55
N LEU A 16 1.42 -6.46 -5.60
CA LEU A 16 -0.02 -6.25 -5.72
C LEU A 16 -0.34 -5.36 -6.93
N ASN A 17 0.26 -4.19 -7.04
CA ASN A 17 0.03 -3.27 -8.15
C ASN A 17 0.36 -3.90 -9.50
N ALA A 18 1.51 -4.58 -9.60
CA ALA A 18 1.93 -5.26 -10.82
C ALA A 18 1.00 -6.43 -11.17
N SER A 19 0.53 -7.19 -10.20
CA SER A 19 -0.40 -8.31 -10.42
C SER A 19 -1.78 -7.84 -10.90
N LEU A 20 -2.24 -6.67 -10.46
CA LEU A 20 -3.49 -6.07 -10.94
C LEU A 20 -3.38 -5.65 -12.41
N VAL A 21 -2.26 -5.01 -12.77
CA VAL A 21 -1.97 -4.69 -14.19
C VAL A 21 -1.89 -5.96 -15.02
N LEU A 22 -1.23 -7.01 -14.53
CA LEU A 22 -1.12 -8.30 -15.21
C LEU A 22 -2.49 -8.95 -15.38
N LYS A 23 -3.35 -8.91 -14.37
CA LYS A 23 -4.73 -9.43 -14.46
C LYS A 23 -5.50 -8.71 -15.57
N ALA A 24 -5.48 -7.37 -15.57
CA ALA A 24 -6.11 -6.56 -16.60
C ALA A 24 -5.52 -6.83 -18.01
N LEU A 25 -4.20 -7.05 -18.10
CA LEU A 25 -3.54 -7.40 -19.36
C LEU A 25 -4.04 -8.74 -19.91
N ARG A 26 -4.22 -9.76 -19.09
CA ARG A 26 -4.77 -11.05 -19.51
C ARG A 26 -6.21 -10.95 -20.00
N GLU A 27 -6.99 -10.00 -19.45
CA GLU A 27 -8.37 -9.77 -19.88
C GLU A 27 -8.42 -9.13 -21.29
N ILE A 28 -7.52 -8.20 -21.62
CA ILE A 28 -7.51 -7.49 -22.91
C ILE A 28 -6.66 -8.16 -23.98
N ALA A 29 -5.68 -8.97 -23.58
CA ALA A 29 -4.76 -9.64 -24.49
C ALA A 29 -4.44 -11.07 -24.01
N PRO A 30 -5.41 -11.99 -24.05
CA PRO A 30 -5.30 -13.33 -23.46
C PRO A 30 -4.21 -14.21 -24.08
N ASN A 31 -3.76 -13.89 -25.29
CA ASN A 31 -2.72 -14.63 -26.00
C ASN A 31 -1.29 -14.21 -25.59
N LEU A 32 -1.13 -13.21 -24.74
CA LEU A 32 0.18 -12.77 -24.24
C LEU A 32 0.73 -13.75 -23.20
N GLU A 33 1.97 -14.11 -23.35
CA GLU A 33 2.68 -14.89 -22.34
C GLU A 33 3.24 -13.97 -21.27
N THR A 34 2.98 -14.32 -20.00
CA THR A 34 3.41 -13.50 -18.85
C THR A 34 4.18 -14.35 -17.85
N ALA A 35 5.24 -13.79 -17.29
CA ALA A 35 5.98 -14.34 -16.15
C ALA A 35 6.32 -13.23 -15.16
N ALA A 36 6.69 -13.58 -13.93
CA ALA A 36 7.04 -12.60 -12.92
C ALA A 36 8.33 -12.95 -12.18
N MET A 37 9.04 -11.93 -11.74
CA MET A 37 10.15 -12.00 -10.81
C MET A 37 9.89 -11.05 -9.64
N PRO A 38 9.31 -11.54 -8.54
CA PRO A 38 9.27 -10.81 -7.27
C PRO A 38 10.68 -10.80 -6.67
N ILE A 39 11.32 -9.65 -6.65
CA ILE A 39 12.72 -9.50 -6.18
C ILE A 39 12.78 -9.63 -4.66
N VAL A 40 11.73 -9.18 -3.97
CA VAL A 40 11.57 -9.25 -2.53
C VAL A 40 10.32 -10.06 -2.20
N GLY A 41 10.46 -11.02 -1.28
CA GLY A 41 9.36 -11.89 -0.85
C GLY A 41 9.12 -13.07 -1.79
N GLU A 42 7.96 -13.67 -1.68
CA GLU A 42 7.62 -14.93 -2.36
C GLU A 42 6.71 -14.76 -3.58
N GLY A 43 6.27 -13.51 -3.85
CA GLY A 43 5.41 -13.21 -4.99
C GLY A 43 3.98 -13.79 -4.88
N ASN A 44 3.42 -13.82 -3.69
CA ASN A 44 2.10 -14.41 -3.44
C ASN A 44 0.98 -13.79 -4.29
N ALA A 45 1.09 -12.50 -4.67
CA ALA A 45 0.13 -11.84 -5.53
C ALA A 45 0.12 -12.46 -6.95
N TYR A 46 1.28 -12.82 -7.47
CA TYR A 46 1.41 -13.50 -8.76
C TYR A 46 1.00 -14.97 -8.70
N ARG A 47 1.35 -15.67 -7.62
CA ARG A 47 0.96 -17.08 -7.42
C ARG A 47 -0.56 -17.27 -7.41
N LYS A 48 -1.31 -16.34 -6.81
CA LYS A 48 -2.79 -16.33 -6.83
C LYS A 48 -3.38 -16.19 -8.22
N LEU A 49 -2.59 -15.75 -9.19
CA LEU A 49 -2.97 -15.61 -10.61
C LEU A 49 -2.33 -16.71 -11.49
N ASP A 50 -1.73 -17.74 -10.90
CA ASP A 50 -1.03 -18.81 -11.61
C ASP A 50 0.02 -18.27 -12.60
N VAL A 51 0.76 -17.22 -12.19
CA VAL A 51 1.83 -16.63 -13.01
C VAL A 51 3.15 -17.36 -12.71
N PRO A 52 3.89 -17.84 -13.74
CA PRO A 52 5.20 -18.45 -13.55
C PRO A 52 6.19 -17.49 -12.89
N ILE A 53 6.83 -17.93 -11.82
CA ILE A 53 7.92 -17.20 -11.14
C ILE A 53 9.25 -17.71 -11.70
N ILE A 54 10.10 -16.79 -12.22
CA ILE A 54 11.27 -17.17 -13.02
C ILE A 54 12.59 -17.26 -12.27
N GLY A 55 12.65 -17.01 -11.03
CA GLY A 55 13.92 -16.96 -10.30
C GLY A 55 13.81 -17.35 -8.85
N PRO A 56 14.93 -17.32 -8.13
CA PRO A 56 14.93 -17.64 -6.72
C PRO A 56 14.17 -16.56 -5.95
N THR A 57 13.21 -17.01 -5.14
CA THR A 57 12.48 -16.18 -4.19
C THR A 57 12.90 -16.58 -2.78
N GLN A 58 13.24 -15.61 -1.95
CA GLN A 58 13.66 -15.85 -0.57
C GLN A 58 13.18 -14.72 0.31
N LYS A 59 12.59 -15.06 1.46
CA LYS A 59 12.25 -14.09 2.48
C LYS A 59 13.51 -13.76 3.27
N LEU A 60 13.96 -12.52 3.22
CA LEU A 60 15.08 -12.02 4.00
C LEU A 60 14.63 -11.58 5.39
N PRO A 61 15.52 -11.61 6.41
CA PRO A 61 15.19 -11.22 7.79
C PRO A 61 14.57 -9.83 7.93
N SER A 62 14.98 -8.86 7.09
CA SER A 62 14.43 -7.50 7.09
C SER A 62 13.08 -7.36 6.39
N GLY A 63 12.57 -8.43 5.74
CA GLY A 63 11.37 -8.36 4.92
C GLY A 63 11.50 -7.50 3.67
N GLY A 64 12.73 -7.18 3.24
CA GLY A 64 13.03 -6.42 2.02
C GLY A 64 13.19 -4.92 2.19
N PHE A 65 13.04 -4.38 3.39
CA PHE A 65 13.26 -2.95 3.65
C PHE A 65 14.69 -2.47 3.34
N ASN A 66 15.67 -3.37 3.20
CA ASN A 66 17.06 -3.01 2.92
C ASN A 66 17.33 -2.59 1.47
N TYR A 67 16.50 -2.97 0.51
CA TYR A 67 16.62 -2.42 -0.85
C TYR A 67 16.26 -0.93 -0.88
N ILE A 68 15.37 -0.47 0.01
CA ILE A 68 15.10 0.96 0.24
C ILE A 68 16.36 1.64 0.80
N VAL A 69 17.11 0.98 1.69
CA VAL A 69 18.38 1.47 2.24
C VAL A 69 19.44 1.62 1.15
N VAL A 70 19.59 0.68 0.24
CA VAL A 70 20.53 0.80 -0.89
C VAL A 70 20.17 1.98 -1.78
N GLY A 71 18.89 2.20 -2.07
CA GLY A 71 18.42 3.39 -2.79
C GLY A 71 18.75 4.69 -2.07
N ARG A 72 18.68 4.71 -0.73
CA ARG A 72 19.02 5.86 0.12
C ARG A 72 20.52 6.04 0.31
N LEU A 73 21.31 4.96 0.42
CA LEU A 73 22.77 5.01 0.46
C LEU A 73 23.37 5.63 -0.81
N LEU A 74 22.70 5.45 -1.95
CA LEU A 74 23.07 6.07 -3.21
C LEU A 74 22.57 7.52 -3.37
N ASN A 75 21.81 8.03 -2.37
CA ASN A 75 21.32 9.40 -2.36
C ASN A 75 21.82 10.14 -1.10
N PRO A 76 22.87 11.00 -1.22
CA PRO A 76 23.46 11.72 -0.09
C PRO A 76 22.47 12.59 0.72
N LEU A 77 21.36 13.03 0.10
CA LEU A 77 20.35 13.89 0.73
C LEU A 77 19.44 13.15 1.74
N THR A 78 19.51 11.82 1.79
CA THR A 78 18.68 10.99 2.70
C THR A 78 19.51 10.23 3.73
N TRP A 79 20.79 10.54 3.85
CA TRP A 79 21.66 9.97 4.90
C TRP A 79 21.16 10.37 6.28
N GLY A 80 20.86 9.39 7.11
CA GLY A 80 20.53 9.59 8.52
C GLY A 80 19.08 9.39 8.93
N GLN A 81 18.15 9.11 8.02
CA GLN A 81 16.78 8.77 8.37
C GLN A 81 16.52 7.27 8.22
N ASP A 82 16.32 6.59 9.35
CA ASP A 82 15.79 5.22 9.51
C ASP A 82 16.51 4.05 8.79
N THR A 83 17.82 4.13 8.63
CA THR A 83 18.60 2.97 8.25
C THR A 83 18.98 2.17 9.50
N ASN A 84 18.39 0.98 9.68
CA ASN A 84 18.86 0.06 10.71
C ASN A 84 20.03 -0.78 10.13
N PRO A 85 21.30 -0.40 10.42
CA PRO A 85 22.46 -1.09 9.87
C PRO A 85 22.52 -2.55 10.30
N VAL A 86 21.92 -2.89 11.43
CA VAL A 86 21.86 -4.28 11.94
C VAL A 86 21.01 -5.15 11.02
N ASN A 87 19.88 -4.65 10.52
CA ASN A 87 19.05 -5.41 9.58
C ASN A 87 19.76 -5.61 8.24
N PHE A 88 20.51 -4.61 7.76
CA PHE A 88 21.31 -4.75 6.54
C PHE A 88 22.40 -5.80 6.71
N LEU A 89 23.12 -5.80 7.83
CA LEU A 89 24.14 -6.81 8.12
C LEU A 89 23.54 -8.23 8.25
N ARG A 90 22.35 -8.34 8.84
CA ARG A 90 21.62 -9.63 8.92
C ARG A 90 21.23 -10.14 7.52
N ASP A 91 20.81 -9.29 6.63
CA ASP A 91 20.46 -9.69 5.26
C ASP A 91 21.71 -10.04 4.45
N LEU A 92 22.83 -9.32 4.63
CA LEU A 92 24.10 -9.70 4.05
C LEU A 92 24.55 -11.09 4.52
N ALA A 93 24.46 -11.36 5.82
CA ALA A 93 24.75 -12.68 6.40
C ALA A 93 23.79 -13.77 5.90
N ALA A 94 22.52 -13.41 5.60
CA ALA A 94 21.53 -14.31 5.01
C ALA A 94 21.71 -14.52 3.49
N GLY A 95 22.78 -13.96 2.89
CA GLY A 95 23.13 -14.19 1.49
C GLY A 95 22.50 -13.23 0.48
N LEU A 96 22.13 -12.02 0.88
CA LEU A 96 21.54 -10.98 0.04
C LEU A 96 22.28 -10.81 -1.31
N VAL A 97 23.62 -10.70 -1.29
CA VAL A 97 24.42 -10.47 -2.50
C VAL A 97 24.30 -11.65 -3.46
N GLY A 98 24.43 -12.89 -2.95
CA GLY A 98 24.32 -14.11 -3.76
C GLY A 98 22.89 -14.29 -4.31
N LEU A 99 21.87 -13.96 -3.54
CA LEU A 99 20.48 -13.97 -3.98
C LEU A 99 20.28 -12.97 -5.13
N THR A 100 20.65 -11.71 -4.92
CA THR A 100 20.54 -10.63 -5.92
C THR A 100 21.24 -10.98 -7.23
N TRP A 101 22.45 -11.54 -7.14
CA TRP A 101 23.19 -11.98 -8.32
C TRP A 101 22.46 -13.08 -9.09
N ARG A 102 21.96 -14.13 -8.39
CA ARG A 102 21.17 -15.21 -9.01
C ARG A 102 19.89 -14.68 -9.63
N GLN A 103 19.23 -13.71 -9.00
CA GLN A 103 18.04 -13.06 -9.54
C GLN A 103 18.35 -12.29 -10.82
N ILE A 104 19.41 -11.47 -10.84
CA ILE A 104 19.86 -10.77 -12.07
C ILE A 104 20.15 -11.76 -13.20
N GLN A 105 20.84 -12.85 -12.91
CA GLN A 105 21.11 -13.87 -13.92
C GLN A 105 19.84 -14.54 -14.45
N ALA A 106 18.87 -14.86 -13.57
CA ALA A 106 17.59 -15.43 -13.97
C ALA A 106 16.82 -14.45 -14.87
N VAL A 107 16.73 -13.17 -14.49
CA VAL A 107 16.07 -12.13 -15.28
C VAL A 107 16.77 -11.96 -16.64
N ARG A 108 18.10 -11.86 -16.69
CA ARG A 108 18.85 -11.74 -17.95
C ARG A 108 18.65 -12.94 -18.87
N ARG A 109 18.66 -14.15 -18.33
CA ARG A 109 18.46 -15.38 -19.11
C ARG A 109 17.03 -15.44 -19.66
N TYR A 110 16.02 -15.22 -18.80
CA TYR A 110 14.62 -15.31 -19.22
C TYR A 110 14.24 -14.18 -20.18
N SER A 111 14.79 -12.97 -19.99
CA SER A 111 14.49 -11.81 -20.84
C SER A 111 14.89 -11.99 -22.31
N GLN A 112 15.80 -12.94 -22.64
CA GLN A 112 16.17 -13.20 -24.03
C GLN A 112 14.96 -13.56 -24.90
N GLN A 113 13.97 -14.24 -24.34
CA GLN A 113 12.73 -14.63 -24.99
C GLN A 113 11.57 -13.65 -24.75
N CYS A 114 11.82 -12.52 -24.09
CA CYS A 114 10.80 -11.50 -23.83
C CYS A 114 10.91 -10.35 -24.83
N ASP A 115 9.76 -9.77 -25.18
CA ASP A 115 9.64 -8.59 -26.03
C ASP A 115 9.66 -7.30 -25.20
N LEU A 116 9.15 -7.38 -23.95
CA LEU A 116 9.01 -6.24 -23.06
C LEU A 116 9.18 -6.67 -21.60
N LEU A 117 9.73 -5.77 -20.78
CA LEU A 117 9.72 -5.92 -19.32
C LEU A 117 8.86 -4.82 -18.69
N PHE A 118 8.19 -5.15 -17.59
CA PHE A 118 7.44 -4.18 -16.80
C PHE A 118 8.01 -4.13 -15.38
N ALA A 119 8.66 -3.02 -15.04
CA ALA A 119 9.34 -2.81 -13.76
C ALA A 119 8.45 -1.97 -12.82
N THR A 120 7.98 -2.56 -11.73
CA THR A 120 7.10 -1.93 -10.75
C THR A 120 7.83 -1.74 -9.42
N GLY A 121 7.98 -0.51 -8.98
CA GLY A 121 8.61 -0.19 -7.69
C GLY A 121 9.55 0.99 -7.74
N ASP A 122 10.73 0.79 -7.15
CA ASP A 122 11.80 1.79 -7.04
C ASP A 122 12.96 1.53 -8.04
N ILE A 123 14.16 1.94 -7.64
CA ILE A 123 15.38 1.77 -8.44
C ILE A 123 15.69 0.30 -8.79
N VAL A 124 15.37 -0.67 -7.92
CA VAL A 124 15.84 -2.06 -8.07
C VAL A 124 15.21 -2.74 -9.29
N PRO A 125 13.87 -2.86 -9.44
CA PRO A 125 13.27 -3.46 -10.63
C PRO A 125 13.61 -2.69 -11.91
N ILE A 126 13.79 -1.36 -11.84
CA ILE A 126 14.19 -0.53 -12.98
C ILE A 126 15.60 -0.93 -13.47
N LEU A 127 16.55 -1.07 -12.54
CA LEU A 127 17.91 -1.49 -12.91
C LEU A 127 17.97 -2.95 -13.39
N PHE A 128 17.17 -3.84 -12.80
CA PHE A 128 17.03 -5.20 -13.28
C PHE A 128 16.52 -5.25 -14.72
N ALA A 129 15.51 -4.44 -15.05
CA ALA A 129 15.05 -4.32 -16.43
C ALA A 129 16.14 -3.73 -17.35
N TYR A 130 16.78 -2.64 -16.91
CA TYR A 130 17.77 -1.92 -17.71
C TYR A 130 18.99 -2.77 -18.09
N VAL A 131 19.52 -3.61 -17.16
CA VAL A 131 20.70 -4.43 -17.42
C VAL A 131 20.44 -5.62 -18.36
N THR A 132 19.19 -5.92 -18.69
CA THR A 132 18.85 -6.95 -19.69
C THR A 132 19.13 -6.52 -21.13
N GLY A 133 19.19 -5.21 -21.39
CA GLY A 133 19.28 -4.64 -22.73
C GLY A 133 17.95 -4.58 -23.50
N LYS A 134 16.88 -5.15 -22.97
CA LYS A 134 15.55 -5.21 -23.59
C LYS A 134 14.73 -3.92 -23.40
N PRO A 135 13.72 -3.67 -24.24
CA PRO A 135 12.72 -2.64 -23.99
C PRO A 135 12.00 -2.89 -22.67
N PHE A 136 11.68 -1.80 -21.94
CA PHE A 136 10.91 -1.90 -20.71
C PHE A 136 10.00 -0.69 -20.51
N MET A 137 8.99 -0.87 -19.68
CA MET A 137 8.18 0.19 -19.07
C MET A 137 8.34 0.15 -17.57
N ALA A 138 8.20 1.29 -16.90
CA ALA A 138 8.39 1.39 -15.45
C ALA A 138 7.15 1.99 -14.78
N PHE A 139 6.80 1.48 -13.60
CA PHE A 139 5.77 2.06 -12.74
C PHE A 139 6.36 2.43 -11.38
N LEU A 140 6.45 3.73 -11.11
CA LEU A 140 7.03 4.33 -9.91
C LEU A 140 6.00 4.35 -8.78
N VAL A 141 5.75 3.21 -8.13
CA VAL A 141 4.74 3.07 -7.07
C VAL A 141 5.16 3.77 -5.79
N SER A 142 6.44 3.63 -5.40
CA SER A 142 6.96 4.09 -4.11
C SER A 142 7.45 5.54 -4.15
N THR A 143 7.41 6.21 -5.32
CA THR A 143 7.90 7.58 -5.51
C THR A 143 6.74 8.53 -5.70
N SER A 144 6.70 9.61 -4.90
CA SER A 144 5.73 10.68 -5.07
C SER A 144 6.36 12.05 -4.79
N SER A 145 6.02 13.04 -5.62
CA SER A 145 6.41 14.44 -5.43
C SER A 145 5.73 15.07 -4.22
N TYR A 146 4.61 14.50 -3.76
CA TYR A 146 3.92 14.97 -2.57
C TYR A 146 4.73 14.80 -1.27
N TYR A 147 5.70 13.88 -1.21
CA TYR A 147 6.53 13.73 -0.01
C TYR A 147 7.41 14.93 0.31
N THR A 148 8.00 15.55 -0.73
CA THR A 148 9.02 16.61 -0.56
C THR A 148 8.88 17.75 -1.57
N GLY A 149 7.75 17.87 -2.26
CA GLY A 149 7.52 18.86 -3.32
C GLY A 149 8.10 18.47 -4.67
N ARG A 150 8.92 17.43 -4.76
CA ARG A 150 9.50 16.89 -6.00
C ARG A 150 9.79 15.40 -5.87
N ALA A 151 9.74 14.67 -6.99
CA ALA A 151 10.09 13.26 -7.03
C ALA A 151 11.59 13.05 -6.79
N VAL A 152 11.93 12.25 -5.79
CA VAL A 152 13.32 11.85 -5.54
C VAL A 152 13.57 10.54 -6.27
N VAL A 153 14.19 10.63 -7.44
CA VAL A 153 14.58 9.49 -8.26
C VAL A 153 16.11 9.39 -8.24
N PRO A 154 16.71 8.27 -7.80
CA PRO A 154 18.14 8.08 -7.80
C PRO A 154 18.76 8.23 -9.19
N MET A 155 19.98 8.77 -9.27
CA MET A 155 20.64 9.09 -10.54
C MET A 155 20.70 7.89 -11.51
N LEU A 156 21.04 6.71 -11.04
CA LEU A 156 21.10 5.51 -11.87
C LEU A 156 19.74 5.10 -12.42
N ALA A 157 18.68 5.22 -11.61
CA ALA A 157 17.32 5.00 -12.10
C ALA A 157 16.93 6.05 -13.14
N MET A 158 17.30 7.32 -12.94
CA MET A 158 17.03 8.39 -13.90
C MET A 158 17.72 8.16 -15.25
N ILE A 159 18.97 7.66 -15.24
CA ILE A 159 19.70 7.24 -16.45
C ILE A 159 18.94 6.13 -17.17
N ALA A 160 18.52 5.11 -16.45
CA ALA A 160 17.76 4.00 -17.02
C ALA A 160 16.42 4.47 -17.61
N LEU A 161 15.68 5.31 -16.87
CA LEU A 161 14.40 5.85 -17.30
C LEU A 161 14.53 6.78 -18.52
N ARG A 162 15.60 7.55 -18.64
CA ARG A 162 15.88 8.41 -19.82
C ARG A 162 16.32 7.62 -21.07
N SER A 163 16.78 6.39 -20.88
CA SER A 163 17.21 5.54 -21.99
C SER A 163 16.08 5.35 -23.03
N HIS A 164 16.45 5.21 -24.31
CA HIS A 164 15.53 4.84 -25.40
C HIS A 164 14.88 3.46 -25.18
N ARG A 165 15.47 2.59 -24.37
CA ARG A 165 14.90 1.28 -24.01
C ARG A 165 13.70 1.41 -23.06
N CYS A 166 13.65 2.45 -22.22
CA CYS A 166 12.46 2.75 -21.44
C CYS A 166 11.42 3.41 -22.34
N ARG A 167 10.33 2.69 -22.66
CA ARG A 167 9.28 3.18 -23.58
C ARG A 167 8.31 4.13 -22.88
N GLN A 168 7.91 3.82 -21.66
CA GLN A 168 6.93 4.57 -20.87
C GLN A 168 7.27 4.52 -19.38
N VAL A 169 6.96 5.60 -18.67
CA VAL A 169 7.06 5.68 -17.20
C VAL A 169 5.69 6.03 -16.65
N PHE A 170 5.16 5.19 -15.79
CA PHE A 170 3.92 5.44 -15.06
C PHE A 170 4.24 5.92 -13.64
N THR A 171 3.42 6.80 -13.10
CA THR A 171 3.52 7.29 -11.73
C THR A 171 2.27 6.96 -10.94
N ARG A 172 2.37 7.00 -9.63
CA ARG A 172 1.25 6.73 -8.72
C ARG A 172 0.26 7.90 -8.60
N ASP A 173 0.68 9.11 -8.99
CA ASP A 173 -0.13 10.33 -8.94
C ASP A 173 0.25 11.28 -10.10
N ALA A 174 -0.69 12.17 -10.42
CA ALA A 174 -0.53 13.12 -11.55
C ALA A 174 0.52 14.19 -11.26
N PHE A 175 0.68 14.63 -10.00
CA PHE A 175 1.65 15.64 -9.62
C PHE A 175 3.09 15.14 -9.85
N THR A 176 3.35 13.88 -9.54
CA THR A 176 4.65 13.24 -9.82
C THR A 176 4.91 13.11 -11.31
N ALA A 177 3.88 12.83 -12.12
CA ALA A 177 4.03 12.80 -13.56
C ALA A 177 4.44 14.16 -14.11
N GLN A 178 3.76 15.23 -13.70
CA GLN A 178 4.07 16.60 -14.10
C GLN A 178 5.48 17.05 -13.69
N ASP A 179 5.88 16.80 -12.45
CA ASP A 179 7.23 17.10 -11.95
C ASP A 179 8.32 16.42 -12.80
N LEU A 180 8.17 15.12 -13.08
CA LEU A 180 9.14 14.39 -13.89
C LEU A 180 9.17 14.85 -15.36
N GLN A 181 8.02 15.19 -15.94
CA GLN A 181 7.93 15.79 -17.29
C GLN A 181 8.67 17.12 -17.35
N GLN A 182 8.44 18.02 -16.39
CA GLN A 182 9.12 19.33 -16.29
C GLN A 182 10.64 19.17 -16.15
N ARG A 183 11.10 18.05 -15.58
CA ARG A 183 12.53 17.70 -15.46
C ARG A 183 13.08 16.92 -16.64
N GLY A 184 12.39 16.94 -17.78
CA GLY A 184 12.84 16.38 -19.05
C GLY A 184 12.61 14.86 -19.20
N LEU A 185 11.75 14.24 -18.40
CA LEU A 185 11.29 12.87 -18.59
C LEU A 185 9.89 12.87 -19.25
N SER A 186 9.82 13.31 -20.51
CA SER A 186 8.57 13.56 -21.25
C SER A 186 7.65 12.35 -21.40
N LYS A 187 8.22 11.13 -21.36
CA LYS A 187 7.48 9.86 -21.42
C LYS A 187 6.87 9.42 -20.09
N THR A 188 6.65 10.34 -19.16
CA THR A 188 6.01 10.04 -17.87
C THR A 188 4.51 10.33 -17.96
N LEU A 189 3.70 9.44 -17.37
CA LEU A 189 2.24 9.53 -17.41
C LEU A 189 1.65 9.02 -16.10
N PHE A 190 0.60 9.66 -15.62
CA PHE A 190 -0.31 9.10 -14.64
C PHE A 190 -1.48 8.43 -15.35
N ALA A 191 -1.56 7.11 -15.29
CA ALA A 191 -2.60 6.30 -15.91
C ALA A 191 -3.65 5.78 -14.91
N GLY A 192 -3.71 6.37 -13.72
CA GLY A 192 -4.47 5.87 -12.58
C GLY A 192 -3.62 4.97 -11.67
N TYR A 193 -4.12 4.72 -10.47
CA TYR A 193 -3.41 3.93 -9.46
C TYR A 193 -4.07 2.56 -9.28
N PRO A 194 -3.42 1.45 -9.70
CA PRO A 194 -4.00 0.11 -9.74
C PRO A 194 -4.63 -0.38 -8.44
N ILE A 195 -4.14 0.03 -7.26
CA ILE A 195 -4.71 -0.40 -5.97
C ILE A 195 -6.19 -0.01 -5.79
N MET A 196 -6.69 0.97 -6.55
CA MET A 196 -8.10 1.34 -6.50
C MET A 196 -9.01 0.32 -7.19
N ASP A 197 -8.45 -0.49 -8.10
CA ASP A 197 -9.22 -1.45 -8.90
C ASP A 197 -9.66 -2.70 -8.12
N VAL A 198 -9.08 -2.93 -6.92
CA VAL A 198 -9.51 -4.04 -6.03
C VAL A 198 -10.73 -3.67 -5.18
N LEU A 199 -11.13 -2.40 -5.14
CA LEU A 199 -12.20 -1.90 -4.29
C LEU A 199 -13.58 -2.14 -4.90
N ARG A 200 -13.83 -3.36 -5.36
CA ARG A 200 -15.15 -3.80 -5.85
C ARG A 200 -15.93 -4.39 -4.68
N PRO A 201 -17.03 -3.75 -4.23
CA PRO A 201 -17.86 -4.30 -3.17
C PRO A 201 -18.38 -5.69 -3.55
N THR A 202 -18.45 -6.56 -2.57
CA THR A 202 -19.01 -7.92 -2.75
C THR A 202 -20.52 -7.95 -2.55
N GLY A 203 -21.08 -6.87 -2.00
CA GLY A 203 -22.49 -6.78 -1.59
C GLY A 203 -22.74 -7.43 -0.23
N LYS A 204 -21.70 -7.63 0.58
CA LYS A 204 -21.84 -8.18 1.92
C LYS A 204 -22.71 -7.27 2.79
N ASP A 205 -23.75 -7.84 3.37
CA ASP A 205 -24.57 -7.13 4.35
C ASP A 205 -23.78 -6.90 5.66
N LEU A 206 -23.45 -5.64 5.90
CA LEU A 206 -22.74 -5.19 7.12
C LEU A 206 -23.73 -4.89 8.28
N LYS A 207 -25.04 -5.12 8.09
CA LYS A 207 -26.11 -4.87 9.07
C LYS A 207 -26.08 -3.44 9.62
N LEU A 208 -25.85 -2.46 8.73
CA LEU A 208 -25.74 -1.07 9.10
C LEU A 208 -27.11 -0.45 9.41
N LYS A 209 -27.13 0.42 10.43
CA LYS A 209 -28.26 1.27 10.78
C LYS A 209 -28.06 2.64 10.12
N PRO A 210 -28.99 3.10 9.25
CA PRO A 210 -28.81 4.34 8.49
C PRO A 210 -28.65 5.60 9.35
N GLU A 211 -29.20 5.60 10.56
CA GLU A 211 -29.17 6.72 11.50
C GLU A 211 -27.80 6.94 12.17
N HIS A 212 -26.89 5.98 12.10
CA HIS A 212 -25.59 6.06 12.75
C HIS A 212 -24.44 6.02 11.74
N PRO A 213 -23.45 6.94 11.84
CA PRO A 213 -22.28 6.89 10.97
C PRO A 213 -21.50 5.59 11.18
N MET A 214 -21.04 5.00 10.07
CA MET A 214 -20.17 3.83 10.13
C MET A 214 -18.70 4.24 10.05
N ILE A 215 -17.91 3.78 11.00
CA ILE A 215 -16.48 4.02 11.11
C ILE A 215 -15.73 2.74 10.78
N ALA A 216 -14.85 2.80 9.76
CA ALA A 216 -13.99 1.71 9.38
C ALA A 216 -12.74 1.65 10.27
N LEU A 217 -12.37 0.47 10.75
CA LEU A 217 -11.12 0.23 11.46
C LEU A 217 -10.13 -0.49 10.56
N LEU A 218 -8.97 0.12 10.34
CA LEU A 218 -7.90 -0.38 9.46
C LEU A 218 -6.61 -0.58 10.27
N PRO A 219 -6.49 -1.68 11.03
CA PRO A 219 -5.36 -1.88 11.96
C PRO A 219 -4.05 -2.24 11.25
N GLY A 220 -4.09 -2.58 9.96
CA GLY A 220 -2.94 -3.04 9.18
C GLY A 220 -2.93 -4.54 8.95
N SER A 221 -1.85 -5.04 8.33
CA SER A 221 -1.79 -6.43 7.86
C SER A 221 -0.65 -7.26 8.49
N ARG A 222 0.30 -6.63 9.17
CA ARG A 222 1.50 -7.31 9.67
C ARG A 222 1.38 -7.60 11.17
N LEU A 223 1.52 -8.87 11.53
CA LEU A 223 1.54 -9.29 12.92
C LEU A 223 2.96 -9.14 13.52
N PRO A 224 3.08 -8.86 14.83
CA PRO A 224 2.01 -8.69 15.82
C PRO A 224 1.36 -7.29 15.83
N GLU A 225 1.92 -6.31 15.11
CA GLU A 225 1.57 -4.89 15.19
C GLU A 225 0.09 -4.62 14.85
N ALA A 226 -0.48 -5.34 13.87
CA ALA A 226 -1.90 -5.16 13.50
C ALA A 226 -2.85 -5.48 14.67
N LEU A 227 -2.51 -6.45 15.53
CA LEU A 227 -3.29 -6.73 16.76
C LEU A 227 -3.12 -5.61 17.79
N GLN A 228 -1.91 -5.09 17.98
CA GLN A 228 -1.66 -3.95 18.88
C GLN A 228 -2.43 -2.71 18.43
N ASN A 229 -2.42 -2.44 17.12
CA ASN A 229 -3.17 -1.34 16.52
C ASN A 229 -4.67 -1.52 16.68
N LEU A 230 -5.19 -2.74 16.47
CA LEU A 230 -6.61 -3.03 16.71
C LEU A 230 -6.98 -2.75 18.16
N GLY A 231 -6.13 -3.14 19.13
CA GLY A 231 -6.35 -2.85 20.53
C GLY A 231 -6.46 -1.34 20.84
N LEU A 232 -5.64 -0.50 20.21
CA LEU A 232 -5.75 0.95 20.31
C LEU A 232 -7.04 1.48 19.63
N GLN A 233 -7.41 0.91 18.49
CA GLN A 233 -8.65 1.27 17.81
C GLN A 233 -9.90 0.89 18.62
N LEU A 234 -9.88 -0.23 19.34
CA LEU A 234 -10.97 -0.62 20.25
C LEU A 234 -11.15 0.38 21.39
N GLN A 235 -10.05 0.85 22.01
CA GLN A 235 -10.11 1.93 23.02
C GLN A 235 -10.68 3.21 22.42
N LEU A 236 -10.34 3.54 21.18
CA LEU A 236 -10.89 4.71 20.50
C LEU A 236 -12.37 4.53 20.19
N CYS A 237 -12.84 3.33 19.84
CA CYS A 237 -14.26 3.04 19.66
C CYS A 237 -15.07 3.28 20.95
N GLU A 238 -14.56 2.83 22.10
CA GLU A 238 -15.19 3.11 23.41
C GLU A 238 -15.29 4.63 23.67
N ALA A 239 -14.20 5.37 23.41
CA ALA A 239 -14.18 6.80 23.61
C ALA A 239 -15.13 7.56 22.66
N ILE A 240 -15.28 7.11 21.41
CA ILE A 240 -16.24 7.68 20.45
C ILE A 240 -17.69 7.36 20.87
N ALA A 241 -17.97 6.12 21.23
CA ALA A 241 -19.31 5.68 21.64
C ALA A 241 -19.86 6.46 22.85
N GLN A 242 -18.98 6.93 23.75
CA GLN A 242 -19.33 7.82 24.85
C GLN A 242 -19.75 9.23 24.42
N ARG A 243 -19.42 9.64 23.19
CA ARG A 243 -19.67 11.00 22.66
C ARG A 243 -20.86 11.06 21.72
N GLN A 244 -20.97 10.06 20.84
CA GLN A 244 -22.08 9.94 19.90
C GLN A 244 -22.29 8.48 19.48
N PRO A 245 -23.52 8.11 19.12
CA PRO A 245 -23.81 6.82 18.51
C PRO A 245 -23.04 6.64 17.20
N ALA A 246 -22.35 5.51 17.05
CA ALA A 246 -21.62 5.14 15.85
C ALA A 246 -21.59 3.61 15.71
N GLN A 247 -21.32 3.14 14.49
CA GLN A 247 -21.14 1.73 14.15
C GLN A 247 -19.70 1.49 13.74
N PHE A 248 -19.09 0.41 14.21
CA PHE A 248 -17.70 0.12 13.96
C PHE A 248 -17.54 -1.20 13.19
N GLN A 249 -16.83 -1.15 12.07
CA GLN A 249 -16.56 -2.30 11.22
C GLN A 249 -15.05 -2.41 10.99
N ALA A 250 -14.43 -3.48 11.46
CA ALA A 250 -13.00 -3.72 11.33
C ALA A 250 -12.71 -4.61 10.12
N ALA A 251 -11.84 -4.12 9.23
CA ALA A 251 -11.32 -4.90 8.12
C ALA A 251 -10.01 -5.58 8.52
N LEU A 252 -10.04 -6.88 8.71
CA LEU A 252 -8.93 -7.69 9.21
C LEU A 252 -8.34 -8.57 8.11
N VAL A 253 -7.03 -8.83 8.22
CA VAL A 253 -6.38 -9.84 7.39
C VAL A 253 -6.66 -11.26 7.92
N PRO A 254 -6.67 -12.30 7.06
CA PRO A 254 -6.95 -13.68 7.48
C PRO A 254 -6.01 -14.22 8.56
N SER A 255 -4.81 -13.66 8.68
CA SER A 255 -3.85 -14.07 9.72
C SER A 255 -4.23 -13.62 11.14
N ILE A 256 -5.21 -12.71 11.30
CA ILE A 256 -5.83 -12.41 12.59
C ILE A 256 -6.97 -13.40 12.78
N THR A 257 -6.66 -14.55 13.39
CA THR A 257 -7.61 -15.64 13.65
C THR A 257 -8.54 -15.31 14.82
N ASP A 258 -9.56 -16.15 15.04
CA ASP A 258 -10.50 -15.96 16.17
C ASP A 258 -9.81 -16.17 17.52
N GLU A 259 -8.83 -17.08 17.62
CA GLU A 259 -8.05 -17.26 18.85
C GLU A 259 -7.24 -16.01 19.20
N ARG A 260 -6.70 -15.32 18.20
CA ARG A 260 -5.97 -14.05 18.41
C ARG A 260 -6.90 -12.91 18.79
N LEU A 261 -8.11 -12.86 18.19
CA LEU A 261 -9.13 -11.89 18.57
C LEU A 261 -9.62 -12.15 20.00
N GLN A 262 -9.83 -13.42 20.38
CA GLN A 262 -10.21 -13.79 21.73
C GLN A 262 -9.14 -13.35 22.75
N SER A 263 -7.87 -13.63 22.46
CA SER A 263 -6.78 -13.20 23.34
C SER A 263 -6.72 -11.68 23.50
N LEU A 264 -6.95 -10.92 22.41
CA LEU A 264 -7.00 -9.46 22.48
C LEU A 264 -8.22 -8.97 23.27
N ALA A 265 -9.39 -9.59 23.07
CA ALA A 265 -10.62 -9.29 23.78
C ALA A 265 -10.45 -9.46 25.28
N ASP A 266 -9.93 -10.62 25.70
CA ASP A 266 -9.67 -10.95 27.11
C ASP A 266 -8.72 -9.92 27.76
N GLN A 267 -7.65 -9.52 27.07
CA GLN A 267 -6.69 -8.54 27.58
C GLN A 267 -7.30 -7.14 27.79
N GLN A 268 -8.31 -6.78 27.02
CA GLN A 268 -8.91 -5.44 27.06
C GLN A 268 -10.32 -5.39 27.67
N GLY A 269 -10.81 -6.52 28.18
CA GLY A 269 -12.12 -6.62 28.80
C GLY A 269 -13.27 -6.55 27.79
N TRP A 270 -13.03 -6.99 26.55
CA TRP A 270 -14.06 -7.19 25.53
C TRP A 270 -14.53 -8.64 25.57
N ARG A 271 -15.75 -8.89 25.13
CA ARG A 271 -16.29 -10.24 24.88
C ARG A 271 -16.33 -10.47 23.37
N LEU A 272 -15.74 -11.55 22.90
CA LEU A 272 -15.88 -12.02 21.54
C LEU A 272 -17.10 -12.93 21.43
N GLU A 273 -18.03 -12.55 20.59
CA GLU A 273 -19.22 -13.31 20.22
C GLU A 273 -19.03 -13.97 18.85
N GLU A 274 -20.04 -14.71 18.39
CA GLU A 274 -20.00 -15.38 17.09
C GLU A 274 -19.73 -14.40 15.93
N ALA A 275 -19.17 -14.93 14.83
CA ALA A 275 -18.87 -14.18 13.61
C ALA A 275 -17.93 -12.95 13.78
N GLY A 276 -17.04 -12.99 14.80
CA GLY A 276 -16.06 -11.93 15.01
C GLY A 276 -16.65 -10.65 15.61
N HIS A 277 -17.75 -10.73 16.31
CA HIS A 277 -18.41 -9.61 16.96
C HIS A 277 -17.82 -9.37 18.35
N LEU A 278 -17.15 -8.22 18.53
CA LEU A 278 -16.59 -7.77 19.80
C LEU A 278 -17.56 -6.84 20.52
N VAL A 279 -17.81 -7.08 21.81
CA VAL A 279 -18.77 -6.33 22.63
C VAL A 279 -18.12 -5.91 23.95
N LYS A 280 -18.31 -4.62 24.31
CA LYS A 280 -17.95 -4.09 25.62
C LYS A 280 -18.95 -3.00 26.03
N GLY A 281 -19.78 -3.29 27.05
CA GLY A 281 -20.93 -2.44 27.37
C GLY A 281 -21.86 -2.28 26.17
N GLU A 282 -22.13 -1.04 25.78
CA GLU A 282 -22.94 -0.69 24.61
C GLU A 282 -22.11 -0.53 23.32
N THR A 283 -20.80 -0.76 23.38
CA THR A 283 -19.92 -0.62 22.22
C THR A 283 -19.78 -1.94 21.49
N HIS A 284 -20.09 -1.95 20.20
CA HIS A 284 -20.06 -3.11 19.32
C HIS A 284 -19.08 -2.88 18.17
N VAL A 285 -18.20 -3.85 17.88
CA VAL A 285 -17.27 -3.83 16.74
C VAL A 285 -17.39 -5.14 15.98
N PHE A 286 -17.73 -5.07 14.69
CA PHE A 286 -17.81 -6.24 13.81
C PHE A 286 -16.52 -6.40 13.02
N CYS A 287 -15.88 -7.57 13.14
CA CYS A 287 -14.61 -7.88 12.51
C CYS A 287 -14.81 -8.76 11.28
N HIS A 288 -14.34 -8.31 10.12
CA HIS A 288 -14.51 -9.01 8.85
C HIS A 288 -13.15 -9.28 8.17
N ARG A 289 -13.00 -10.46 7.56
CA ARG A 289 -11.81 -10.85 6.80
C ARG A 289 -12.04 -10.88 5.30
N ASP A 290 -13.26 -10.60 4.87
CA ASP A 290 -13.75 -10.75 3.49
C ASP A 290 -14.61 -9.56 2.98
N ALA A 291 -14.70 -8.47 3.76
CA ALA A 291 -15.56 -7.32 3.47
C ALA A 291 -14.79 -5.99 3.35
N PHE A 292 -13.52 -6.02 3.01
CA PHE A 292 -12.67 -4.83 3.00
C PHE A 292 -13.23 -3.72 2.08
N ALA A 293 -13.60 -4.08 0.85
CA ALA A 293 -14.15 -3.11 -0.11
C ALA A 293 -15.52 -2.58 0.32
N ASP A 294 -16.40 -3.46 0.85
CA ASP A 294 -17.72 -3.09 1.34
C ASP A 294 -17.62 -2.10 2.52
N ILE A 295 -16.72 -2.38 3.48
CA ILE A 295 -16.47 -1.50 4.63
C ILE A 295 -15.97 -0.13 4.15
N LEU A 296 -14.99 -0.06 3.25
CA LEU A 296 -14.47 1.20 2.76
C LEU A 296 -15.49 2.00 1.95
N GLN A 297 -16.33 1.34 1.16
CA GLN A 297 -17.39 2.02 0.41
C GLN A 297 -18.44 2.63 1.33
N CYS A 298 -18.86 1.88 2.37
CA CYS A 298 -19.94 2.28 3.25
C CYS A 298 -19.51 3.25 4.37
N CYS A 299 -18.21 3.32 4.72
CA CYS A 299 -17.78 4.12 5.86
C CYS A 299 -17.95 5.63 5.63
N SER A 300 -18.30 6.34 6.70
CA SER A 300 -18.27 7.81 6.76
C SER A 300 -16.87 8.34 7.04
N LEU A 301 -16.07 7.57 7.79
CA LEU A 301 -14.70 7.89 8.20
C LEU A 301 -13.94 6.59 8.45
N ALA A 302 -12.60 6.60 8.27
CA ALA A 302 -11.76 5.48 8.67
C ALA A 302 -10.80 5.87 9.80
N ILE A 303 -10.60 4.98 10.76
CA ILE A 303 -9.50 5.01 11.71
C ILE A 303 -8.40 4.15 11.14
N GLY A 304 -7.32 4.77 10.63
CA GLY A 304 -6.32 4.11 9.83
C GLY A 304 -4.95 4.00 10.52
N MET A 305 -4.46 2.77 10.72
CA MET A 305 -3.09 2.49 11.17
C MET A 305 -2.44 1.50 10.20
N ALA A 306 -2.53 1.81 8.89
CA ALA A 306 -2.12 0.97 7.78
C ALA A 306 -1.50 1.82 6.65
N GLY A 307 -0.79 1.18 5.72
CA GLY A 307 -0.27 1.82 4.51
C GLY A 307 -1.33 1.91 3.42
N THR A 308 -1.34 0.92 2.54
CA THR A 308 -2.19 0.86 1.34
C THR A 308 -3.69 1.02 1.63
N ALA A 309 -4.20 0.45 2.72
CA ALA A 309 -5.62 0.57 3.06
C ALA A 309 -6.04 2.02 3.34
N VAL A 310 -5.16 2.84 3.92
CA VAL A 310 -5.39 4.27 4.14
C VAL A 310 -5.38 5.03 2.81
N GLU A 311 -4.45 4.71 1.90
CA GLU A 311 -4.43 5.29 0.54
C GLU A 311 -5.74 5.00 -0.21
N GLN A 312 -6.25 3.78 -0.08
CA GLN A 312 -7.51 3.36 -0.68
C GLN A 312 -8.72 4.08 -0.07
N ALA A 313 -8.75 4.25 1.26
CA ALA A 313 -9.79 5.04 1.92
C ALA A 313 -9.80 6.49 1.43
N VAL A 314 -8.62 7.14 1.35
CA VAL A 314 -8.49 8.49 0.81
C VAL A 314 -8.90 8.56 -0.66
N GLY A 315 -8.52 7.58 -1.48
CA GLY A 315 -8.92 7.49 -2.89
C GLY A 315 -10.45 7.41 -3.08
N LEU A 316 -11.16 6.77 -2.13
CA LEU A 316 -12.62 6.77 -2.08
C LEU A 316 -13.22 8.07 -1.49
N GLY A 317 -12.39 9.07 -1.21
CA GLY A 317 -12.83 10.35 -0.65
C GLY A 317 -13.16 10.30 0.84
N LYS A 318 -12.73 9.26 1.56
CA LYS A 318 -13.03 9.12 2.99
C LYS A 318 -12.04 9.90 3.85
N PRO A 319 -12.50 10.64 4.86
CA PRO A 319 -11.64 11.17 5.91
C PRO A 319 -10.96 10.04 6.69
N VAL A 320 -9.71 10.26 7.10
CA VAL A 320 -8.96 9.28 7.90
C VAL A 320 -8.39 9.95 9.13
N VAL A 321 -8.66 9.37 10.30
CA VAL A 321 -8.01 9.73 11.55
C VAL A 321 -6.97 8.67 11.89
N GLN A 322 -5.76 9.10 12.22
CA GLN A 322 -4.65 8.25 12.62
C GLN A 322 -4.23 8.54 14.06
N ILE A 323 -3.90 7.49 14.78
CA ILE A 323 -3.21 7.56 16.07
C ILE A 323 -1.89 6.81 15.96
N VAL A 324 -0.87 7.26 16.67
CA VAL A 324 0.45 6.63 16.61
C VAL A 324 0.46 5.36 17.46
N GLY A 325 0.89 4.24 16.86
CA GLY A 325 1.05 2.97 17.55
C GLY A 325 2.36 2.85 18.32
N SER A 326 2.54 1.76 19.04
CA SER A 326 3.77 1.41 19.74
C SER A 326 4.70 0.50 18.93
N GLY A 327 4.23 -0.01 17.82
CA GLY A 327 4.97 -0.92 16.95
C GLY A 327 5.98 -0.23 16.03
N PRO A 328 6.87 -1.02 15.39
CA PRO A 328 7.96 -0.47 14.59
C PRO A 328 7.52 0.11 13.24
N GLN A 329 6.31 -0.19 12.76
CA GLN A 329 5.86 0.19 11.43
C GLN A 329 4.98 1.44 11.44
N PHE A 330 4.00 1.52 12.34
CA PHE A 330 3.10 2.66 12.42
C PHE A 330 3.60 3.69 13.45
N THR A 331 4.70 4.33 13.12
CA THR A 331 5.34 5.41 13.89
C THR A 331 4.85 6.78 13.43
N TYR A 332 5.12 7.84 14.20
CA TYR A 332 4.80 9.22 13.79
C TYR A 332 5.48 9.62 12.45
N PRO A 333 6.77 9.32 12.20
CA PRO A 333 7.37 9.60 10.89
C PRO A 333 6.64 8.94 9.71
N PHE A 334 6.12 7.72 9.91
CA PHE A 334 5.31 7.07 8.89
C PHE A 334 3.95 7.77 8.70
N ALA A 335 3.25 8.09 9.79
CA ALA A 335 1.98 8.80 9.75
C ALA A 335 2.15 10.21 9.13
N GLU A 336 3.23 10.93 9.46
CA GLU A 336 3.58 12.21 8.87
C GLU A 336 3.87 12.12 7.38
N ALA A 337 4.59 11.09 6.94
CA ALA A 337 4.81 10.84 5.52
C ALA A 337 3.49 10.61 4.77
N GLN A 338 2.55 9.87 5.38
CA GLN A 338 1.20 9.70 4.81
C GLN A 338 0.41 11.02 4.76
N MET A 339 0.49 11.88 5.75
CA MET A 339 -0.14 13.21 5.70
C MET A 339 0.39 14.04 4.53
N ARG A 340 1.69 14.04 4.30
CA ARG A 340 2.28 14.73 3.13
C ARG A 340 1.80 14.14 1.82
N LEU A 341 1.78 12.81 1.72
CA LEU A 341 1.36 12.10 0.53
C LEU A 341 -0.12 12.31 0.20
N LEU A 342 -0.98 12.13 1.18
CA LEU A 342 -2.43 12.03 1.01
C LEU A 342 -3.18 13.33 1.38
N GLY A 343 -2.44 14.34 1.87
CA GLY A 343 -2.96 15.69 2.09
C GLY A 343 -4.03 15.80 3.18
N PRO A 344 -4.97 16.74 3.00
CA PRO A 344 -5.91 17.12 4.06
C PRO A 344 -6.92 16.03 4.43
N SER A 345 -7.03 14.95 3.69
CA SER A 345 -7.93 13.83 4.06
C SER A 345 -7.42 13.05 5.28
N ILE A 346 -6.18 13.28 5.74
CA ILE A 346 -5.60 12.59 6.89
C ILE A 346 -5.34 13.55 8.03
N VAL A 347 -5.80 13.17 9.21
CA VAL A 347 -5.49 13.84 10.48
C VAL A 347 -4.81 12.85 11.40
N THR A 348 -3.59 13.15 11.83
CA THR A 348 -2.84 12.36 12.82
C THR A 348 -2.91 13.03 14.18
N VAL A 349 -3.42 12.32 15.18
CA VAL A 349 -3.51 12.80 16.56
C VAL A 349 -2.32 12.29 17.37
N GLY A 350 -1.58 13.23 17.96
CA GLY A 350 -0.37 12.94 18.72
C GLY A 350 0.87 12.64 17.88
N LYS A 351 2.05 12.75 18.51
CA LYS A 351 3.37 12.47 17.91
C LYS A 351 4.09 11.29 18.56
N ARG A 352 3.50 10.69 19.58
CA ARG A 352 4.01 9.55 20.33
C ARG A 352 2.92 8.49 20.41
N SER A 353 3.28 7.28 20.84
CA SER A 353 2.32 6.21 21.09
C SER A 353 1.10 6.71 21.86
N ALA A 354 -0.08 6.27 21.43
CA ALA A 354 -1.34 6.74 21.97
C ALA A 354 -1.42 6.51 23.49
N THR A 355 -1.82 7.55 24.20
CA THR A 355 -2.15 7.54 25.63
C THR A 355 -3.66 7.72 25.80
N PRO A 356 -4.25 7.45 26.98
CA PRO A 356 -5.69 7.72 27.20
C PRO A 356 -6.12 9.15 26.83
N ALA A 357 -5.28 10.15 27.11
CA ALA A 357 -5.54 11.55 26.74
C ALA A 357 -5.55 11.75 25.22
N LEU A 358 -4.61 11.14 24.48
CA LEU A 358 -4.58 11.18 23.02
C LEU A 358 -5.73 10.40 22.39
N ILE A 359 -6.17 9.30 23.00
CA ILE A 359 -7.38 8.57 22.57
C ILE A 359 -8.62 9.46 22.71
N ALA A 360 -8.75 10.18 23.84
CA ALA A 360 -9.87 11.11 24.04
C ALA A 360 -9.84 12.25 23.01
N GLU A 361 -8.67 12.86 22.76
CA GLU A 361 -8.49 13.88 21.72
C GLU A 361 -8.83 13.35 20.31
N ALA A 362 -8.42 12.11 20.00
CA ALA A 362 -8.74 11.48 18.72
C ALA A 362 -10.25 11.23 18.57
N ALA A 363 -10.94 10.85 19.66
CA ALA A 363 -12.40 10.69 19.67
C ALA A 363 -13.12 12.03 19.40
N ASP A 364 -12.67 13.12 20.04
CA ASP A 364 -13.22 14.45 19.79
C ASP A 364 -12.99 14.86 18.33
N LYS A 365 -11.83 14.54 17.76
CA LYS A 365 -11.51 14.83 16.37
C LYS A 365 -12.39 14.01 15.40
N VAL A 366 -12.63 12.73 15.68
CA VAL A 366 -13.55 11.89 14.88
C VAL A 366 -14.95 12.48 14.87
N VAL A 367 -15.48 12.83 16.05
CA VAL A 367 -16.82 13.45 16.19
C VAL A 367 -16.90 14.76 15.39
N SER A 368 -15.90 15.63 15.51
CA SER A 368 -15.82 16.88 14.77
C SER A 368 -15.87 16.67 13.25
N ILE A 369 -15.11 15.69 12.74
CA ILE A 369 -15.07 15.38 11.30
C ILE A 369 -16.41 14.82 10.81
N LEU A 370 -17.06 13.96 11.57
CA LEU A 370 -18.35 13.35 11.19
C LEU A 370 -19.48 14.38 11.09
N THR A 371 -19.34 15.54 11.74
CA THR A 371 -20.30 16.64 11.71
C THR A 371 -19.90 17.78 10.77
N ASP A 372 -18.83 17.61 9.98
CA ASP A 372 -18.31 18.61 9.06
C ASP A 372 -18.47 18.15 7.59
N PRO A 373 -19.60 18.51 6.92
CA PRO A 373 -19.84 18.14 5.53
C PRO A 373 -18.88 18.83 4.56
N ASP A 374 -18.38 20.03 4.86
CA ASP A 374 -17.45 20.76 4.01
C ASP A 374 -16.10 20.05 3.98
N TYR A 375 -15.63 19.60 5.13
CA TYR A 375 -14.40 18.79 5.20
C TYR A 375 -14.56 17.45 4.46
N THR A 376 -15.72 16.81 4.57
CA THR A 376 -16.00 15.58 3.81
C THR A 376 -15.95 15.83 2.30
N ALA A 377 -16.57 16.92 1.82
CA ALA A 377 -16.51 17.31 0.41
C ALA A 377 -15.06 17.61 -0.05
N GLN A 378 -14.27 18.27 0.80
CA GLN A 378 -12.85 18.48 0.54
C GLN A 378 -12.08 17.16 0.42
N CYS A 379 -12.37 16.16 1.27
CA CYS A 379 -11.74 14.83 1.19
C CYS A 379 -12.05 14.13 -0.13
N VAL A 380 -13.28 14.23 -0.65
CA VAL A 380 -13.65 13.66 -1.95
C VAL A 380 -12.81 14.28 -3.07
N LYS A 381 -12.69 15.60 -3.11
CA LYS A 381 -11.85 16.30 -4.10
C LYS A 381 -10.38 15.89 -3.97
N ASN A 382 -9.87 15.89 -2.75
CA ASN A 382 -8.49 15.53 -2.43
C ASN A 382 -8.16 14.08 -2.83
N GLY A 383 -9.08 13.13 -2.60
CA GLY A 383 -8.88 11.72 -2.96
C GLY A 383 -8.69 11.53 -4.46
N ARG A 384 -9.49 12.21 -5.28
CA ARG A 384 -9.34 12.20 -6.75
C ARG A 384 -8.01 12.80 -7.21
N GLU A 385 -7.56 13.85 -6.55
CA GLU A 385 -6.29 14.54 -6.89
C GLU A 385 -5.06 13.71 -6.47
N ARG A 386 -5.07 13.14 -5.26
CA ARG A 386 -3.90 12.48 -4.65
C ARG A 386 -3.74 11.02 -5.03
N VAL A 387 -4.83 10.32 -5.25
CA VAL A 387 -4.87 8.88 -5.50
C VAL A 387 -5.44 8.57 -6.88
N GLY A 388 -6.48 9.26 -7.27
CA GLY A 388 -7.18 9.05 -8.54
C GLY A 388 -8.35 8.06 -8.42
N GLU A 389 -8.99 7.82 -9.55
CA GLU A 389 -10.15 6.94 -9.68
C GLU A 389 -9.74 5.52 -10.10
N PRO A 390 -10.61 4.51 -9.94
CA PRO A 390 -10.39 3.16 -10.48
C PRO A 390 -10.19 3.16 -12.00
N GLY A 391 -9.54 2.12 -12.53
CA GLY A 391 -9.26 1.93 -13.96
C GLY A 391 -7.78 1.98 -14.32
N GLY A 392 -6.89 2.29 -13.38
CA GLY A 392 -5.45 2.40 -13.61
C GLY A 392 -4.82 1.12 -14.17
N SER A 393 -5.22 -0.04 -13.67
CA SER A 393 -4.72 -1.34 -14.16
C SER A 393 -5.02 -1.54 -15.64
N ALA A 394 -6.24 -1.27 -16.06
CA ALA A 394 -6.64 -1.45 -17.46
C ALA A 394 -5.95 -0.44 -18.39
N GLN A 395 -5.75 0.79 -17.93
CA GLN A 395 -5.02 1.80 -18.73
C GLN A 395 -3.56 1.42 -18.92
N ILE A 396 -2.84 1.04 -17.85
CA ILE A 396 -1.44 0.58 -17.95
C ILE A 396 -1.36 -0.69 -18.82
N ALA A 397 -2.30 -1.61 -18.66
CA ALA A 397 -2.34 -2.86 -19.44
C ALA A 397 -2.47 -2.61 -20.95
N ARG A 398 -3.22 -1.60 -21.41
CA ARG A 398 -3.31 -1.22 -22.81
C ARG A 398 -1.95 -0.82 -23.37
N TYR A 399 -1.18 0.01 -22.66
CA TYR A 399 0.18 0.37 -23.08
C TYR A 399 1.12 -0.84 -23.15
N LEU A 400 0.91 -1.86 -22.28
CA LEU A 400 1.70 -3.09 -22.34
C LEU A 400 1.29 -4.00 -23.50
N ALA A 401 0.04 -3.94 -23.92
CA ALA A 401 -0.48 -4.75 -25.05
C ALA A 401 0.02 -4.22 -26.41
N ASP A 402 0.12 -2.89 -26.56
CA ASP A 402 0.67 -2.21 -27.75
C ASP A 402 2.19 -2.45 -27.89
#